data_c05da133b5a9bc5df3340def1306a5d0
#
_entry.id   c05da133b5a9bc5df3340def1306a5d0
#
_cell.length_a   1.000
_cell.length_b   1.000
_cell.length_c   1.000
_cell.angle_alpha   90.00
_cell.angle_beta   90.00
_cell.angle_gamma   90.00
#
_symmetry.space_group_name_H-M   'P 1'
#
loop_
_entity.id
_entity.type
_entity.pdbx_description
1 polymer ?
#
loop_
_entity_poly.entity_id
_entity_poly.type
_entity_poly.pdbx_seq_one_letter_code
_entity_poly.pdbx_strand_id
1 'polypeptide(L)'
;MPTYKIVGVFLTMGLFGLIGKVKALEVGSPAPDITALDENGAEFRFVDAYAKGPALVFFYPKADTPGCTAQACSLRDAFESLQSKNLQIVGVSRDTAESQKKFQDYYKLPFPLIADADGKVAEAFGVPAMLGVLPVTKRQSFLIKDGKIVWKAESAQTAKHAAEVQTALDSLQ
;
A
#
# COMPACT_ATOMS: atom_id res chain seq x y z
N MET A 1 49.08 -9.25 54.30
CA MET A 1 48.86 -8.57 52.98
C MET A 1 47.73 -9.26 52.25
N PRO A 2 46.54 -8.69 52.13
CA PRO A 2 45.48 -9.30 51.39
C PRO A 2 45.47 -8.82 49.93
N THR A 3 45.48 -9.76 49.03
CA THR A 3 45.42 -9.57 47.59
C THR A 3 43.97 -9.32 47.16
N TYR A 4 43.68 -8.10 46.66
CA TYR A 4 42.41 -7.74 46.03
C TYR A 4 42.34 -8.34 44.62
N LYS A 5 41.37 -9.24 44.37
CA LYS A 5 40.98 -9.66 43.02
C LYS A 5 39.96 -8.67 42.50
N ILE A 6 40.33 -7.89 41.51
CA ILE A 6 39.43 -7.02 40.74
C ILE A 6 38.68 -7.91 39.76
N VAL A 7 37.38 -8.13 40.01
CA VAL A 7 36.49 -8.75 39.06
C VAL A 7 35.99 -7.66 38.11
N GLY A 8 36.56 -7.62 36.91
CA GLY A 8 36.10 -6.74 35.84
C GLY A 8 34.79 -7.26 35.27
N VAL A 9 33.67 -6.57 35.57
CA VAL A 9 32.41 -6.79 34.90
C VAL A 9 32.45 -6.04 33.56
N PHE A 10 32.70 -6.78 32.48
CA PHE A 10 32.50 -6.27 31.13
C PHE A 10 31.00 -6.28 30.80
N LEU A 11 30.37 -5.12 30.98
CA LEU A 11 29.01 -4.88 30.50
C LEU A 11 29.08 -4.60 28.99
N THR A 12 29.03 -5.62 28.17
CA THR A 12 28.83 -5.48 26.74
C THR A 12 27.38 -5.10 26.45
N MET A 13 27.12 -3.80 26.38
CA MET A 13 25.89 -3.28 25.81
C MET A 13 25.90 -3.56 24.29
N GLY A 14 25.42 -4.74 23.93
CA GLY A 14 25.11 -5.07 22.55
C GLY A 14 23.88 -4.27 22.09
N LEU A 15 24.11 -3.09 21.50
CA LEU A 15 23.09 -2.34 20.79
C LEU A 15 22.84 -3.06 19.45
N PHE A 16 22.12 -4.18 19.49
CA PHE A 16 21.56 -4.78 18.29
C PHE A 16 20.39 -3.89 17.84
N GLY A 17 20.69 -2.97 16.91
CA GLY A 17 19.68 -2.27 16.16
C GLY A 17 18.81 -3.30 15.41
N LEU A 18 17.62 -3.53 15.91
CA LEU A 18 16.56 -4.23 15.16
C LEU A 18 16.20 -3.35 13.95
N ILE A 19 16.95 -3.51 12.87
CA ILE A 19 16.46 -3.12 11.55
C ILE A 19 15.37 -4.15 11.24
N GLY A 20 14.14 -3.83 11.62
CA GLY A 20 12.98 -4.65 11.30
C GLY A 20 12.91 -4.78 9.78
N LYS A 21 13.22 -5.96 9.26
CA LYS A 21 12.90 -6.27 7.85
C LYS A 21 11.40 -6.09 7.70
N VAL A 22 10.97 -5.11 6.90
CA VAL A 22 9.57 -4.96 6.50
C VAL A 22 9.17 -6.30 5.90
N LYS A 23 8.29 -7.01 6.60
CA LYS A 23 7.83 -8.33 6.17
C LYS A 23 6.82 -8.11 5.05
N ALA A 24 7.14 -8.57 3.85
CA ALA A 24 6.18 -8.59 2.76
C ALA A 24 4.90 -9.32 3.21
N LEU A 25 3.74 -8.69 2.96
CA LEU A 25 2.47 -9.33 3.24
C LEU A 25 2.16 -10.36 2.14
N GLU A 26 1.70 -11.51 2.57
CA GLU A 26 1.33 -12.62 1.69
C GLU A 26 -0.18 -12.89 1.72
N VAL A 27 -0.68 -13.62 0.76
CA VAL A 27 -2.07 -14.11 0.76
C VAL A 27 -2.33 -14.88 2.05
N GLY A 28 -3.46 -14.58 2.71
CA GLY A 28 -3.83 -15.09 4.03
C GLY A 28 -3.40 -14.20 5.20
N SER A 29 -2.51 -13.23 4.99
CA SER A 29 -2.14 -12.26 6.05
C SER A 29 -3.33 -11.36 6.39
N PRO A 30 -3.46 -10.92 7.67
CA PRO A 30 -4.39 -9.85 8.02
C PRO A 30 -4.07 -8.58 7.23
N ALA A 31 -5.10 -7.88 6.76
CA ALA A 31 -4.94 -6.57 6.15
C ALA A 31 -4.54 -5.54 7.22
N PRO A 32 -3.65 -4.57 6.91
CA PRO A 32 -3.23 -3.57 7.86
C PRO A 32 -4.37 -2.68 8.34
N ASP A 33 -4.46 -2.49 9.67
CA ASP A 33 -5.29 -1.44 10.27
C ASP A 33 -4.45 -0.17 10.36
N ILE A 34 -4.59 0.70 9.38
CA ILE A 34 -3.82 1.94 9.27
C ILE A 34 -4.71 3.10 8.83
N THR A 35 -4.32 4.30 9.26
CA THR A 35 -4.94 5.56 8.88
C THR A 35 -3.91 6.44 8.19
N ALA A 36 -4.33 7.13 7.12
CA ALA A 36 -3.49 8.07 6.38
C ALA A 36 -4.34 9.22 5.82
N LEU A 37 -3.73 10.21 5.19
CA LEU A 37 -4.46 11.30 4.55
C LEU A 37 -4.84 10.92 3.11
N ASP A 38 -6.05 11.25 2.71
CA ASP A 38 -6.50 11.16 1.33
C ASP A 38 -6.04 12.36 0.48
N GLU A 39 -6.49 12.42 -0.77
CA GLU A 39 -6.20 13.49 -1.71
C GLU A 39 -6.79 14.87 -1.30
N ASN A 40 -7.76 14.89 -0.39
CA ASN A 40 -8.34 16.12 0.15
C ASN A 40 -7.66 16.54 1.47
N GLY A 41 -6.67 15.77 1.95
CA GLY A 41 -6.04 15.96 3.24
C GLY A 41 -6.93 15.53 4.43
N ALA A 42 -7.99 14.78 4.17
CA ALA A 42 -8.85 14.21 5.19
C ALA A 42 -8.32 12.85 5.67
N GLU A 43 -8.68 12.48 6.89
CA GLU A 43 -8.31 11.19 7.46
C GLU A 43 -9.06 10.05 6.76
N PHE A 44 -8.32 9.07 6.25
CA PHE A 44 -8.83 7.85 5.64
C PHE A 44 -8.40 6.63 6.45
N ARG A 45 -9.36 5.88 6.97
CA ARG A 45 -9.13 4.64 7.71
C ARG A 45 -9.36 3.45 6.78
N PHE A 46 -8.32 2.66 6.55
CA PHE A 46 -8.41 1.52 5.62
C PHE A 46 -9.43 0.46 6.06
N VAL A 47 -9.58 0.25 7.37
CA VAL A 47 -10.58 -0.70 7.90
C VAL A 47 -12.01 -0.34 7.52
N ASP A 48 -12.32 0.95 7.35
CA ASP A 48 -13.66 1.40 6.95
C ASP A 48 -13.96 1.04 5.47
N ALA A 49 -12.93 0.97 4.63
CA ALA A 49 -13.06 0.44 3.27
C ALA A 49 -13.28 -1.08 3.28
N TYR A 50 -12.51 -1.82 4.10
CA TYR A 50 -12.65 -3.28 4.21
C TYR A 50 -14.01 -3.71 4.77
N ALA A 51 -14.62 -2.89 5.63
CA ALA A 51 -15.93 -3.16 6.20
C ALA A 51 -17.08 -3.01 5.19
N LYS A 52 -16.87 -2.27 4.10
CA LYS A 52 -17.89 -2.06 3.05
C LYS A 52 -17.97 -3.19 2.04
N GLY A 53 -16.93 -4.01 1.92
CA GLY A 53 -16.85 -5.12 0.96
C GLY A 53 -15.41 -5.47 0.60
N PRO A 54 -15.20 -6.27 -0.44
CA PRO A 54 -13.86 -6.48 -0.97
C PRO A 54 -13.19 -5.15 -1.28
N ALA A 55 -11.90 -5.02 -0.99
CA ALA A 55 -11.15 -3.79 -1.22
C ALA A 55 -9.86 -4.06 -2.00
N LEU A 56 -9.66 -3.31 -3.08
CA LEU A 56 -8.41 -3.24 -3.81
C LEU A 56 -7.58 -2.09 -3.28
N VAL A 57 -6.39 -2.38 -2.75
CA VAL A 57 -5.37 -1.37 -2.43
C VAL A 57 -4.26 -1.51 -3.46
N PHE A 58 -4.07 -0.50 -4.31
CA PHE A 58 -3.03 -0.54 -5.34
C PHE A 58 -1.99 0.55 -5.12
N PHE A 59 -0.74 0.14 -5.10
CA PHE A 59 0.41 1.02 -4.98
C PHE A 59 0.98 1.35 -6.35
N TYR A 60 1.36 2.60 -6.55
CA TYR A 60 2.00 3.07 -7.77
C TYR A 60 3.14 4.04 -7.46
N PRO A 61 4.20 4.06 -8.31
CA PRO A 61 5.41 4.83 -8.03
C PRO A 61 5.18 6.32 -7.87
N LYS A 62 4.43 6.96 -8.79
CA LYS A 62 4.24 8.42 -8.80
C LYS A 62 3.02 8.82 -9.61
N ALA A 63 2.23 9.74 -9.05
CA ALA A 63 1.10 10.37 -9.74
C ALA A 63 1.51 11.02 -11.06
N ASP A 64 0.60 11.04 -12.02
CA ASP A 64 0.74 11.69 -13.33
C ASP A 64 1.96 11.24 -14.16
N THR A 65 2.40 9.98 -13.98
CA THR A 65 3.37 9.35 -14.88
C THR A 65 2.66 8.37 -15.81
N PRO A 66 3.17 8.14 -17.05
CA PRO A 66 2.43 7.38 -18.07
C PRO A 66 1.93 6.01 -17.60
N GLY A 67 2.77 5.22 -16.93
CA GLY A 67 2.38 3.89 -16.44
C GLY A 67 1.39 3.94 -15.27
N CYS A 68 1.52 4.92 -14.36
CA CYS A 68 0.59 5.07 -13.24
C CYS A 68 -0.77 5.61 -13.73
N THR A 69 -0.75 6.51 -14.70
CA THR A 69 -1.97 7.00 -15.35
C THR A 69 -2.69 5.85 -16.07
N ALA A 70 -1.98 5.04 -16.85
CA ALA A 70 -2.58 3.89 -17.53
C ALA A 70 -3.20 2.90 -16.52
N GLN A 71 -2.56 2.66 -15.38
CA GLN A 71 -3.09 1.80 -14.32
C GLN A 71 -4.37 2.38 -13.69
N ALA A 72 -4.34 3.64 -13.27
CA ALA A 72 -5.48 4.30 -12.66
C ALA A 72 -6.66 4.44 -13.63
N CYS A 73 -6.41 4.82 -14.89
CA CYS A 73 -7.44 4.90 -15.91
C CYS A 73 -8.05 3.54 -16.26
N SER A 74 -7.27 2.47 -16.28
CA SER A 74 -7.80 1.10 -16.44
C SER A 74 -8.85 0.77 -15.36
N LEU A 75 -8.57 1.09 -14.10
CA LEU A 75 -9.51 0.89 -13.00
C LEU A 75 -10.73 1.83 -13.07
N ARG A 76 -10.53 3.09 -13.48
CA ARG A 76 -11.60 4.07 -13.70
C ARG A 76 -12.57 3.57 -14.77
N ASP A 77 -12.03 3.13 -15.91
CA ASP A 77 -12.85 2.73 -17.06
C ASP A 77 -13.68 1.46 -16.77
N ALA A 78 -13.22 0.61 -15.86
CA ALA A 78 -13.94 -0.56 -15.37
C ALA A 78 -14.71 -0.32 -14.06
N PHE A 79 -14.77 0.92 -13.57
CA PHE A 79 -15.25 1.22 -12.22
C PHE A 79 -16.69 0.74 -11.96
N GLU A 80 -17.62 0.97 -12.87
CA GLU A 80 -19.00 0.54 -12.72
C GLU A 80 -19.13 -0.98 -12.59
N SER A 81 -18.39 -1.73 -13.43
CA SER A 81 -18.33 -3.18 -13.38
C SER A 81 -17.74 -3.71 -12.08
N LEU A 82 -16.67 -3.09 -11.58
CA LEU A 82 -16.01 -3.46 -10.33
C LEU A 82 -16.89 -3.09 -9.12
N GLN A 83 -17.53 -1.92 -9.16
CA GLN A 83 -18.41 -1.46 -8.11
C GLN A 83 -19.69 -2.32 -8.01
N SER A 84 -20.21 -2.87 -9.12
CA SER A 84 -21.33 -3.80 -9.09
C SER A 84 -21.05 -5.07 -8.28
N LYS A 85 -19.77 -5.39 -8.09
CA LYS A 85 -19.27 -6.45 -7.19
C LYS A 85 -18.93 -5.95 -5.78
N ASN A 86 -19.36 -4.73 -5.45
CA ASN A 86 -19.11 -4.05 -4.17
C ASN A 86 -17.62 -3.82 -3.88
N LEU A 87 -16.75 -3.79 -4.91
CA LEU A 87 -15.32 -3.55 -4.73
C LEU A 87 -15.06 -2.10 -4.33
N GLN A 88 -14.36 -1.91 -3.22
CA GLN A 88 -13.77 -0.64 -2.84
C GLN A 88 -12.39 -0.52 -3.50
N ILE A 89 -12.07 0.63 -4.10
CA ILE A 89 -10.77 0.85 -4.75
C ILE A 89 -10.05 1.99 -4.03
N VAL A 90 -8.78 1.79 -3.69
CA VAL A 90 -7.93 2.76 -3.00
C VAL A 90 -6.57 2.79 -3.66
N GLY A 91 -6.15 3.94 -4.18
CA GLY A 91 -4.82 4.13 -4.73
C GLY A 91 -3.86 4.70 -3.69
N VAL A 92 -2.60 4.30 -3.71
CA VAL A 92 -1.57 4.76 -2.76
C VAL A 92 -0.28 5.10 -3.48
N SER A 93 0.26 6.28 -3.22
CA SER A 93 1.63 6.63 -3.61
C SER A 93 2.27 7.57 -2.59
N ARG A 94 3.57 7.79 -2.72
CA ARG A 94 4.32 8.70 -1.84
C ARG A 94 4.20 10.18 -2.25
N ASP A 95 3.25 10.50 -3.09
CA ASP A 95 2.93 11.87 -3.46
C ASP A 95 2.21 12.60 -2.32
N THR A 96 2.23 13.93 -2.36
CA THR A 96 1.47 14.77 -1.44
C THR A 96 -0.03 14.74 -1.74
N ALA A 97 -0.88 15.12 -0.78
CA ALA A 97 -2.33 15.23 -0.98
C ALA A 97 -2.66 16.16 -2.16
N GLU A 98 -1.98 17.30 -2.28
CA GLU A 98 -2.16 18.21 -3.42
C GLU A 98 -1.86 17.55 -4.77
N SER A 99 -0.77 16.78 -4.88
CA SER A 99 -0.42 16.04 -6.10
C SER A 99 -1.45 14.96 -6.43
N GLN A 100 -1.90 14.21 -5.41
CA GLN A 100 -2.96 13.22 -5.54
C GLN A 100 -4.28 13.85 -5.99
N LYS A 101 -4.63 15.01 -5.43
CA LYS A 101 -5.85 15.74 -5.82
C LYS A 101 -5.81 16.18 -7.27
N LYS A 102 -4.69 16.77 -7.73
CA LYS A 102 -4.51 17.14 -9.13
C LYS A 102 -4.64 15.94 -10.06
N PHE A 103 -4.03 14.82 -9.69
CA PHE A 103 -4.09 13.58 -10.47
C PHE A 103 -5.52 13.03 -10.54
N GLN A 104 -6.23 12.96 -9.39
CA GLN A 104 -7.62 12.52 -9.32
C GLN A 104 -8.54 13.39 -10.19
N ASP A 105 -8.45 14.71 -10.05
CA ASP A 105 -9.32 15.65 -10.76
C ASP A 105 -9.08 15.64 -12.27
N TYR A 106 -7.81 15.63 -12.69
CA TYR A 106 -7.45 15.65 -14.10
C TYR A 106 -7.93 14.41 -14.85
N TYR A 107 -7.73 13.23 -14.26
CA TYR A 107 -8.15 11.97 -14.87
C TYR A 107 -9.54 11.50 -14.42
N LYS A 108 -10.24 12.28 -13.60
CA LYS A 108 -11.59 11.98 -13.08
C LYS A 108 -11.66 10.60 -12.43
N LEU A 109 -10.71 10.30 -11.54
CA LEU A 109 -10.65 9.02 -10.86
C LEU A 109 -11.74 8.96 -9.78
N PRO A 110 -12.66 7.96 -9.82
CA PRO A 110 -13.83 7.90 -8.93
C PRO A 110 -13.56 7.23 -7.58
N PHE A 111 -12.30 7.12 -7.18
CA PHE A 111 -11.88 6.45 -5.95
C PHE A 111 -10.82 7.28 -5.23
N PRO A 112 -10.68 7.12 -3.88
CA PRO A 112 -9.72 7.86 -3.09
C PRO A 112 -8.27 7.51 -3.45
N LEU A 113 -7.41 8.52 -3.35
CA LEU A 113 -5.96 8.42 -3.50
C LEU A 113 -5.27 8.83 -2.20
N ILE A 114 -4.49 7.94 -1.63
CA ILE A 114 -3.83 8.13 -0.35
C ILE A 114 -2.45 8.77 -0.54
N ALA A 115 -2.23 9.85 0.21
CA ALA A 115 -0.96 10.58 0.26
C ALA A 115 -0.03 9.97 1.31
N ASP A 116 0.72 8.95 0.92
CA ASP A 116 1.66 8.22 1.79
C ASP A 116 3.07 8.85 1.74
N ALA A 117 3.17 10.17 1.96
CA ALA A 117 4.43 10.91 1.80
C ALA A 117 5.56 10.40 2.73
N ASP A 118 5.23 9.94 3.92
CA ASP A 118 6.16 9.36 4.88
C ASP A 118 6.41 7.84 4.68
N GLY A 119 5.62 7.18 3.82
CA GLY A 119 5.77 5.77 3.45
C GLY A 119 5.25 4.77 4.47
N LYS A 120 4.48 5.20 5.47
CA LYS A 120 3.95 4.32 6.52
C LYS A 120 2.94 3.31 5.99
N VAL A 121 2.10 3.71 5.02
CA VAL A 121 1.14 2.80 4.40
C VAL A 121 1.88 1.74 3.59
N ALA A 122 2.86 2.14 2.78
CA ALA A 122 3.70 1.20 2.03
C ALA A 122 4.44 0.24 2.97
N GLU A 123 4.98 0.73 4.08
CA GLU A 123 5.62 -0.09 5.10
C GLU A 123 4.66 -1.10 5.72
N ALA A 124 3.46 -0.67 6.13
CA ALA A 124 2.44 -1.54 6.71
C ALA A 124 2.00 -2.66 5.76
N PHE A 125 1.93 -2.38 4.45
CA PHE A 125 1.63 -3.39 3.42
C PHE A 125 2.86 -4.18 2.97
N GLY A 126 4.04 -3.89 3.49
CA GLY A 126 5.29 -4.55 3.08
C GLY A 126 5.70 -4.24 1.65
N VAL A 127 5.25 -3.10 1.09
CA VAL A 127 5.59 -2.66 -0.26
C VAL A 127 6.97 -1.99 -0.25
N PRO A 128 7.98 -2.56 -0.91
CA PRO A 128 9.31 -1.98 -0.87
C PRO A 128 9.39 -0.68 -1.67
N ALA A 129 10.29 0.21 -1.23
CA ALA A 129 10.70 1.34 -2.07
C ALA A 129 11.43 0.83 -3.32
N MET A 130 11.33 1.56 -4.43
CA MET A 130 12.18 1.32 -5.58
C MET A 130 13.61 1.75 -5.24
N LEU A 131 14.59 0.99 -5.73
CA LEU A 131 16.01 1.34 -5.57
C LEU A 131 16.30 2.67 -6.28
N GLY A 132 16.86 3.64 -5.54
CA GLY A 132 17.25 4.94 -6.07
C GLY A 132 17.05 6.09 -5.08
N VAL A 133 17.35 7.29 -5.55
CA VAL A 133 17.31 8.55 -4.76
C VAL A 133 15.87 9.02 -4.51
N LEU A 134 14.89 8.50 -5.29
CA LEU A 134 13.51 8.94 -5.19
C LEU A 134 12.71 8.07 -4.21
N PRO A 135 11.93 8.69 -3.31
CA PRO A 135 11.06 7.98 -2.38
C PRO A 135 9.79 7.49 -3.10
N VAL A 136 9.92 6.49 -3.97
CA VAL A 136 8.80 5.91 -4.72
C VAL A 136 8.63 4.43 -4.37
N THR A 137 7.40 3.95 -4.36
CA THR A 137 7.08 2.55 -4.09
C THR A 137 7.11 1.69 -5.35
N LYS A 138 7.27 0.38 -5.18
CA LYS A 138 7.00 -0.57 -6.25
C LYS A 138 5.51 -0.58 -6.59
N ARG A 139 5.19 -1.01 -7.81
CA ARG A 139 3.81 -1.20 -8.27
C ARG A 139 3.31 -2.55 -7.81
N GLN A 140 2.59 -2.56 -6.69
CA GLN A 140 1.97 -3.77 -6.13
C GLN A 140 0.50 -3.52 -5.86
N SER A 141 -0.28 -4.60 -5.81
CA SER A 141 -1.70 -4.51 -5.52
C SER A 141 -2.14 -5.66 -4.62
N PHE A 142 -3.09 -5.37 -3.76
CA PHE A 142 -3.64 -6.31 -2.79
C PHE A 142 -5.15 -6.28 -2.88
N LEU A 143 -5.77 -7.45 -2.98
CA LEU A 143 -7.20 -7.60 -2.82
C LEU A 143 -7.48 -8.14 -1.41
N ILE A 144 -8.31 -7.42 -0.68
CA ILE A 144 -8.68 -7.70 0.69
C ILE A 144 -10.14 -8.14 0.72
N LYS A 145 -10.44 -9.23 1.42
CA LYS A 145 -11.80 -9.70 1.72
C LYS A 145 -11.83 -10.21 3.15
N ASP A 146 -12.86 -9.84 3.90
CA ASP A 146 -13.04 -10.24 5.30
C ASP A 146 -11.81 -9.94 6.17
N GLY A 147 -11.18 -8.77 5.96
CA GLY A 147 -10.00 -8.32 6.70
C GLY A 147 -8.71 -9.08 6.40
N LYS A 148 -8.66 -9.88 5.35
CA LYS A 148 -7.47 -10.65 4.94
C LYS A 148 -7.10 -10.38 3.49
N ILE A 149 -5.80 -10.45 3.19
CA ILE A 149 -5.30 -10.43 1.82
C ILE A 149 -5.67 -11.75 1.16
N VAL A 150 -6.46 -11.69 0.08
CA VAL A 150 -6.91 -12.86 -0.68
C VAL A 150 -6.24 -12.98 -2.04
N TRP A 151 -5.65 -11.91 -2.53
CA TRP A 151 -4.86 -11.89 -3.76
C TRP A 151 -3.82 -10.77 -3.71
N LYS A 152 -2.71 -10.96 -4.42
CA LYS A 152 -1.59 -10.02 -4.51
C LYS A 152 -1.02 -10.02 -5.92
N ALA A 153 -0.72 -8.85 -6.46
CA ALA A 153 0.11 -8.66 -7.65
C ALA A 153 1.43 -8.00 -7.26
N GLU A 154 2.53 -8.70 -7.47
CA GLU A 154 3.89 -8.18 -7.22
C GLU A 154 4.32 -7.10 -8.23
N SER A 155 3.71 -7.11 -9.41
CA SER A 155 3.94 -6.14 -10.49
C SER A 155 2.69 -6.09 -11.37
N ALA A 156 1.75 -5.21 -11.02
CA ALA A 156 0.50 -5.05 -11.75
C ALA A 156 0.76 -4.56 -13.20
N GLN A 157 0.05 -5.16 -14.16
CA GLN A 157 0.08 -4.69 -15.55
C GLN A 157 -0.72 -3.39 -15.69
N THR A 158 -0.07 -2.31 -16.13
CA THR A 158 -0.66 -0.98 -16.07
C THR A 158 -2.01 -0.86 -16.80
N ALA A 159 -2.02 -1.12 -18.10
CA ALA A 159 -3.23 -0.97 -18.93
C ALA A 159 -4.24 -2.12 -18.77
N LYS A 160 -3.84 -3.25 -18.17
CA LYS A 160 -4.69 -4.44 -17.96
C LYS A 160 -5.03 -4.69 -16.50
N HIS A 161 -4.73 -3.73 -15.63
CA HIS A 161 -4.87 -3.94 -14.19
C HIS A 161 -6.31 -4.23 -13.76
N ALA A 162 -7.29 -3.57 -14.36
CA ALA A 162 -8.70 -3.87 -14.09
C ALA A 162 -9.07 -5.32 -14.45
N ALA A 163 -8.56 -5.85 -15.57
CA ALA A 163 -8.83 -7.22 -15.97
C ALA A 163 -8.18 -8.25 -15.00
N GLU A 164 -6.97 -7.96 -14.49
CA GLU A 164 -6.33 -8.79 -13.46
C GLU A 164 -7.18 -8.82 -12.19
N VAL A 165 -7.63 -7.64 -11.72
CA VAL A 165 -8.48 -7.51 -10.54
C VAL A 165 -9.83 -8.20 -10.72
N GLN A 166 -10.45 -8.04 -11.91
CA GLN A 166 -11.70 -8.71 -12.24
C GLN A 166 -11.57 -10.24 -12.16
N THR A 167 -10.50 -10.80 -12.75
CA THR A 167 -10.21 -12.24 -12.69
C THR A 167 -9.99 -12.71 -11.25
N ALA A 168 -9.28 -11.92 -10.44
CA ALA A 168 -9.07 -12.24 -9.03
C ALA A 168 -10.39 -12.25 -8.25
N LEU A 169 -11.27 -11.25 -8.46
CA LEU A 169 -12.58 -11.19 -7.82
C LEU A 169 -13.48 -12.38 -8.20
N ASP A 170 -13.47 -12.77 -9.47
CA ASP A 170 -14.28 -13.89 -9.96
C ASP A 170 -13.85 -15.23 -9.35
N SER A 171 -12.59 -15.37 -9.02
CA SER A 171 -12.05 -16.55 -8.34
C SER A 171 -12.43 -16.66 -6.85
N LEU A 172 -13.01 -15.61 -6.26
CA LEU A 172 -13.42 -15.56 -4.85
C LEU A 172 -14.90 -15.87 -4.64
N GLN A 173 -15.65 -16.07 -5.71
CA GLN A 173 -17.07 -16.45 -5.68
C GLN A 173 -17.22 -17.96 -5.64
#